data_594fe8bd430c83d2a531bbb6278718ee
#
_entry.id   594fe8bd430c83d2a531bbb6278718ee
#
_cell.length_a   1.000
_cell.length_b   1.000
_cell.length_c   1.000
_cell.angle_alpha   90.00
_cell.angle_beta   90.00
_cell.angle_gamma   90.00
#
_symmetry.space_group_name_H-M   'P 1'
#
loop_
_entity.id
_entity.type
_entity.pdbx_description
1 polymer ?
#
loop_
_entity_poly.entity_id
_entity_poly.type
_entity_poly.pdbx_seq_one_letter_code
_entity_poly.pdbx_strand_id
1 'polypeptide(L)'
;IRIDQGAKFTEIQEAPAGTVCAVTGLGGTYCGQGLGSEKEFYSPVMSPVLSYSVILPEGFDVHDAFVKLSQLAEEDPQLHIELNREPGEICVKLMGRVQTEILKSLVAERFGIDIEFGEGNVVYMETVQQVSEGVGHYEPLRHYSEVHLVLEPLERGSGVIFDTDVSEDLLDRNWQRLILTHLCEKKHRGVLIGAEITDMKITLAAGRAHEKHTEGGDFRQSTYRAVRQGLMRNK
;
A
#
# COMPACT_ATOMS: atom_id res chain seq x y z
N ILE A 1 -19.18 23.87 -1.45
CA ILE A 1 -20.11 22.73 -1.45
C ILE A 1 -20.91 22.77 -2.72
N ARG A 2 -21.09 21.63 -3.38
CA ARG A 2 -21.85 21.53 -4.65
C ARG A 2 -22.93 20.47 -4.51
N ILE A 3 -24.08 20.75 -5.08
CA ILE A 3 -25.13 19.76 -5.31
C ILE A 3 -25.15 19.45 -6.80
N ASP A 4 -24.84 18.19 -7.15
CA ASP A 4 -24.82 17.74 -8.53
C ASP A 4 -26.22 17.38 -9.01
N GLN A 5 -26.54 17.80 -10.24
CA GLN A 5 -27.80 17.53 -10.93
C GLN A 5 -27.48 16.98 -12.34
N GLY A 6 -26.88 15.81 -12.41
CA GLY A 6 -26.38 15.25 -13.67
C GLY A 6 -25.16 16.01 -14.19
N ALA A 7 -25.23 16.60 -15.38
CA ALA A 7 -24.12 17.33 -15.98
C ALA A 7 -23.92 18.77 -15.44
N LYS A 8 -24.77 19.21 -14.53
CA LYS A 8 -24.71 20.55 -13.92
C LYS A 8 -24.61 20.43 -12.41
N PHE A 9 -24.04 21.46 -11.80
CA PHE A 9 -24.01 21.57 -10.34
C PHE A 9 -24.46 22.96 -9.89
N THR A 10 -24.95 23.04 -8.66
CA THR A 10 -25.29 24.30 -7.98
C THR A 10 -24.37 24.45 -6.77
N GLU A 11 -23.71 25.60 -6.65
CA GLU A 11 -22.90 25.92 -5.47
C GLU A 11 -23.77 26.41 -4.33
N ILE A 12 -23.54 25.87 -3.13
CA ILE A 12 -24.24 26.26 -1.90
C ILE A 12 -23.23 26.55 -0.81
N GLN A 13 -23.58 27.43 0.13
CA GLN A 13 -22.70 27.76 1.26
C GLN A 13 -22.85 26.79 2.42
N GLU A 14 -24.01 26.24 2.61
CA GLU A 14 -24.33 25.32 3.70
C GLU A 14 -25.16 24.15 3.16
N ALA A 15 -24.84 22.94 3.63
CA ALA A 15 -25.60 21.74 3.36
C ALA A 15 -26.18 21.21 4.69
N PRO A 16 -27.52 21.22 4.88
CA PRO A 16 -28.12 20.65 6.08
C PRO A 16 -27.95 19.14 6.13
N ALA A 17 -28.07 18.59 7.34
CA ALA A 17 -28.00 17.15 7.55
C ALA A 17 -28.99 16.37 6.67
N GLY A 18 -28.53 15.28 6.06
CA GLY A 18 -29.28 14.49 5.09
C GLY A 18 -29.17 14.96 3.64
N THR A 19 -28.42 16.02 3.35
CA THR A 19 -28.15 16.48 1.98
C THR A 19 -26.96 15.72 1.39
N VAL A 20 -27.17 15.12 0.22
CA VAL A 20 -26.06 14.56 -0.58
C VAL A 20 -25.40 15.70 -1.36
N CYS A 21 -24.12 15.92 -1.12
CA CYS A 21 -23.38 17.02 -1.74
C CYS A 21 -21.91 16.62 -1.97
N ALA A 22 -21.25 17.29 -2.91
CA ALA A 22 -19.82 17.22 -3.11
C ALA A 22 -19.11 18.39 -2.39
N VAL A 23 -18.01 18.09 -1.72
CA VAL A 23 -17.15 19.09 -1.07
C VAL A 23 -15.81 19.11 -1.77
N THR A 24 -15.41 20.26 -2.28
CA THR A 24 -14.13 20.46 -2.96
C THR A 24 -13.09 21.06 -2.03
N GLY A 25 -11.80 20.84 -2.34
CA GLY A 25 -10.68 21.39 -1.57
C GLY A 25 -10.21 20.51 -0.41
N LEU A 26 -10.74 19.30 -0.26
CA LEU A 26 -10.26 18.33 0.70
C LEU A 26 -9.11 17.51 0.08
N GLY A 27 -7.88 17.97 0.27
CA GLY A 27 -6.69 17.20 -0.15
C GLY A 27 -6.44 16.03 0.80
N GLY A 28 -6.13 14.86 0.24
CA GLY A 28 -5.77 13.66 1.02
C GLY A 28 -6.96 12.85 1.57
N THR A 29 -8.19 13.15 1.12
CA THR A 29 -9.36 12.30 1.40
C THR A 29 -9.41 11.11 0.44
N TYR A 30 -9.99 10.01 0.89
CA TYR A 30 -10.19 8.80 0.10
C TYR A 30 -11.63 8.29 0.23
N CYS A 31 -12.06 7.50 -0.74
CA CYS A 31 -13.40 6.93 -0.77
C CYS A 31 -13.64 6.02 0.44
N GLY A 32 -14.74 6.24 1.16
CA GLY A 32 -15.09 5.53 2.38
C GLY A 32 -14.52 6.11 3.67
N GLN A 33 -13.73 7.17 3.59
CA GLN A 33 -13.22 7.87 4.76
C GLN A 33 -14.35 8.60 5.51
N GLY A 34 -14.43 8.40 6.82
CA GLY A 34 -15.30 9.18 7.68
C GLY A 34 -14.80 10.62 7.86
N LEU A 35 -15.69 11.59 7.80
CA LEU A 35 -15.38 13.01 8.04
C LEU A 35 -15.96 13.49 9.37
N GLY A 36 -15.18 14.25 10.12
CA GLY A 36 -15.58 14.77 11.44
C GLY A 36 -15.71 13.67 12.49
N SER A 37 -16.91 13.42 13.00
CA SER A 37 -17.19 12.38 14.01
C SER A 37 -17.58 11.02 13.43
N GLU A 38 -17.71 10.92 12.10
CA GLU A 38 -18.07 9.67 11.42
C GLU A 38 -16.90 8.70 11.43
N LYS A 39 -17.21 7.40 11.59
CA LYS A 39 -16.21 6.34 11.50
C LYS A 39 -15.95 6.00 10.04
N GLU A 40 -14.77 5.44 9.77
CA GLU A 40 -14.47 4.87 8.47
C GLU A 40 -15.47 3.74 8.14
N PHE A 41 -16.05 3.80 6.96
CA PHE A 41 -17.15 2.91 6.57
C PHE A 41 -16.75 1.85 5.55
N TYR A 42 -15.54 1.94 4.99
CA TYR A 42 -15.13 1.09 3.89
C TYR A 42 -14.12 0.03 4.33
N SER A 43 -14.57 -1.22 4.32
CA SER A 43 -13.68 -2.38 4.36
C SER A 43 -14.06 -3.29 3.20
N PRO A 44 -13.22 -3.45 2.17
CA PRO A 44 -13.54 -4.32 1.06
C PRO A 44 -13.66 -5.76 1.54
N VAL A 45 -14.79 -6.39 1.24
CA VAL A 45 -15.06 -7.80 1.61
C VAL A 45 -14.18 -8.76 0.79
N MET A 46 -13.75 -8.34 -0.41
CA MET A 46 -12.90 -9.12 -1.31
C MET A 46 -11.76 -8.27 -1.84
N SER A 47 -10.61 -8.90 -2.01
CA SER A 47 -9.43 -8.28 -2.65
C SER A 47 -9.29 -8.80 -4.08
N PRO A 48 -8.78 -7.98 -5.02
CA PRO A 48 -8.49 -8.41 -6.37
C PRO A 48 -7.51 -9.59 -6.40
N VAL A 49 -7.85 -10.63 -7.16
CA VAL A 49 -7.06 -11.87 -7.24
C VAL A 49 -6.36 -12.06 -8.60
N LEU A 50 -6.67 -11.22 -9.59
CA LEU A 50 -6.09 -11.27 -10.92
C LEU A 50 -5.38 -9.95 -11.23
N SER A 51 -4.22 -10.06 -11.84
CA SER A 51 -3.43 -8.93 -12.34
C SER A 51 -3.38 -8.99 -13.85
N TYR A 52 -3.72 -7.89 -14.51
CA TYR A 52 -3.69 -7.74 -15.97
C TYR A 52 -2.70 -6.64 -16.34
N SER A 53 -1.88 -6.88 -17.36
CA SER A 53 -1.10 -5.82 -17.99
C SER A 53 -2.00 -4.97 -18.89
N VAL A 54 -1.84 -3.66 -18.84
CA VAL A 54 -2.53 -2.72 -19.72
C VAL A 54 -1.70 -2.53 -20.99
N ILE A 55 -2.30 -2.80 -22.13
CA ILE A 55 -1.71 -2.60 -23.45
C ILE A 55 -2.22 -1.26 -23.97
N LEU A 56 -1.31 -0.32 -24.15
CA LEU A 56 -1.61 1.02 -24.65
C LEU A 56 -1.55 1.07 -26.19
N PRO A 57 -2.28 2.00 -26.81
CA PRO A 57 -2.13 2.29 -28.24
C PRO A 57 -0.69 2.66 -28.59
N GLU A 58 -0.27 2.35 -29.82
CA GLU A 58 1.07 2.64 -30.30
C GLU A 58 1.40 4.14 -30.21
N GLY A 59 2.56 4.47 -29.61
CA GLY A 59 3.02 5.83 -29.41
C GLY A 59 2.41 6.59 -28.24
N PHE A 60 1.57 5.95 -27.42
CA PHE A 60 1.02 6.59 -26.21
C PHE A 60 2.05 6.55 -25.07
N ASP A 61 2.19 7.65 -24.34
CA ASP A 61 3.12 7.73 -23.22
C ASP A 61 2.61 6.94 -22.01
N VAL A 62 3.45 6.04 -21.49
CA VAL A 62 3.09 5.15 -20.36
C VAL A 62 2.85 5.95 -19.08
N HIS A 63 3.63 7.01 -18.85
CA HIS A 63 3.48 7.81 -17.64
C HIS A 63 2.18 8.63 -17.66
N ASP A 64 1.83 9.22 -18.83
CA ASP A 64 0.58 9.95 -19.00
C ASP A 64 -0.63 9.03 -18.82
N ALA A 65 -0.56 7.81 -19.38
CA ALA A 65 -1.59 6.79 -19.16
C ALA A 65 -1.71 6.41 -17.68
N PHE A 66 -0.59 6.21 -16.99
CA PHE A 66 -0.57 5.87 -15.58
C PHE A 66 -1.20 6.97 -14.70
N VAL A 67 -0.91 8.23 -14.97
CA VAL A 67 -1.52 9.36 -14.25
C VAL A 67 -3.03 9.38 -14.44
N LYS A 68 -3.52 9.18 -15.68
CA LYS A 68 -4.97 9.14 -15.96
C LYS A 68 -5.67 7.94 -15.33
N LEU A 69 -5.08 6.76 -15.41
CA LEU A 69 -5.60 5.56 -14.76
C LEU A 69 -5.61 5.69 -13.23
N SER A 70 -4.59 6.32 -12.64
CA SER A 70 -4.52 6.56 -11.19
C SER A 70 -5.67 7.43 -10.69
N GLN A 71 -6.22 8.34 -11.50
CA GLN A 71 -7.41 9.11 -11.15
C GLN A 71 -8.63 8.20 -10.94
N LEU A 72 -8.75 7.11 -11.71
CA LEU A 72 -9.83 6.13 -11.52
C LEU A 72 -9.64 5.33 -10.22
N ALA A 73 -8.41 5.06 -9.84
CA ALA A 73 -8.09 4.37 -8.59
C ALA A 73 -8.39 5.24 -7.35
N GLU A 74 -8.37 6.57 -7.46
CA GLU A 74 -8.81 7.47 -6.39
C GLU A 74 -10.33 7.38 -6.16
N GLU A 75 -11.10 7.07 -7.20
CA GLU A 75 -12.56 6.94 -7.13
C GLU A 75 -13.01 5.53 -6.70
N ASP A 76 -12.24 4.50 -7.08
CA ASP A 76 -12.51 3.09 -6.72
C ASP A 76 -11.33 2.50 -5.94
N PRO A 77 -11.42 2.39 -4.61
CA PRO A 77 -10.35 1.83 -3.78
C PRO A 77 -10.02 0.36 -4.08
N GLN A 78 -10.88 -0.36 -4.81
CA GLN A 78 -10.62 -1.73 -5.24
C GLN A 78 -9.78 -1.80 -6.51
N LEU A 79 -9.66 -0.70 -7.23
CA LEU A 79 -8.87 -0.62 -8.44
C LEU A 79 -7.40 -0.33 -8.09
N HIS A 80 -6.60 -1.38 -7.99
CA HIS A 80 -5.18 -1.25 -7.72
C HIS A 80 -4.40 -1.15 -9.02
N ILE A 81 -3.81 0.02 -9.28
CA ILE A 81 -3.00 0.31 -10.46
C ILE A 81 -1.56 0.48 -10.04
N GLU A 82 -0.67 -0.29 -10.63
CA GLU A 82 0.75 -0.29 -10.34
C GLU A 82 1.55 -0.07 -11.62
N LEU A 83 2.58 0.77 -11.56
CA LEU A 83 3.55 0.91 -12.64
C LEU A 83 4.79 0.08 -12.30
N ASN A 84 5.00 -1.00 -13.05
CA ASN A 84 6.23 -1.77 -12.99
C ASN A 84 7.32 -1.00 -13.73
N ARG A 85 8.32 -0.51 -13.00
CA ARG A 85 9.41 0.28 -13.57
C ARG A 85 10.27 -0.49 -14.58
N GLU A 86 10.36 -1.78 -14.41
CA GLU A 86 10.99 -2.71 -15.34
C GLU A 86 9.99 -3.89 -15.56
N PRO A 87 9.38 -4.00 -16.75
CA PRO A 87 9.66 -3.40 -18.08
C PRO A 87 8.96 -2.08 -18.42
N GLY A 88 8.40 -1.33 -17.47
CA GLY A 88 7.64 -0.09 -17.76
C GLY A 88 6.19 -0.36 -18.15
N GLU A 89 5.58 -1.38 -17.55
CA GLU A 89 4.20 -1.80 -17.81
C GLU A 89 3.27 -1.34 -16.71
N ILE A 90 2.07 -0.91 -17.10
CA ILE A 90 0.99 -0.65 -16.16
C ILE A 90 0.27 -1.96 -15.90
N CYS A 91 0.15 -2.33 -14.63
CA CYS A 91 -0.62 -3.49 -14.18
C CYS A 91 -1.84 -3.04 -13.39
N VAL A 92 -2.97 -3.70 -13.61
CA VAL A 92 -4.22 -3.46 -12.90
C VAL A 92 -4.66 -4.75 -12.22
N LYS A 93 -4.93 -4.69 -10.92
CA LYS A 93 -5.48 -5.83 -10.18
C LYS A 93 -7.00 -5.74 -10.18
N LEU A 94 -7.66 -6.80 -10.65
CA LEU A 94 -9.10 -6.90 -10.83
C LEU A 94 -9.63 -8.22 -10.27
N MET A 95 -10.93 -8.28 -10.01
CA MET A 95 -11.59 -9.51 -9.55
C MET A 95 -11.95 -10.46 -10.71
N GLY A 96 -12.04 -9.95 -11.94
CA GLY A 96 -12.42 -10.78 -13.09
C GLY A 96 -12.51 -10.03 -14.42
N ARG A 97 -12.77 -10.80 -15.49
CA ARG A 97 -12.82 -10.31 -16.87
C ARG A 97 -13.87 -9.24 -17.13
N VAL A 98 -15.01 -9.28 -16.43
CA VAL A 98 -16.07 -8.26 -16.62
C VAL A 98 -15.55 -6.86 -16.29
N GLN A 99 -14.70 -6.75 -15.25
CA GLN A 99 -14.12 -5.46 -14.89
C GLN A 99 -13.13 -4.94 -15.94
N THR A 100 -12.47 -5.82 -16.72
CA THR A 100 -11.62 -5.34 -17.83
C THR A 100 -12.42 -4.63 -18.90
N GLU A 101 -13.60 -5.13 -19.24
CA GLU A 101 -14.48 -4.51 -20.24
C GLU A 101 -15.07 -3.18 -19.74
N ILE A 102 -15.47 -3.14 -18.47
CA ILE A 102 -15.95 -1.90 -17.84
C ILE A 102 -14.83 -0.84 -17.85
N LEU A 103 -13.61 -1.24 -17.45
CA LEU A 103 -12.48 -0.32 -17.39
C LEU A 103 -12.06 0.19 -18.77
N LYS A 104 -12.09 -0.65 -19.81
CA LYS A 104 -11.90 -0.22 -21.21
C LYS A 104 -12.89 0.87 -21.61
N SER A 105 -14.18 0.61 -21.38
CA SER A 105 -15.24 1.55 -21.75
C SER A 105 -15.08 2.87 -20.98
N LEU A 106 -14.77 2.81 -19.69
CA LEU A 106 -14.58 3.99 -18.86
C LEU A 106 -13.37 4.83 -19.28
N VAL A 107 -12.26 4.18 -19.63
CA VAL A 107 -11.03 4.84 -20.09
C VAL A 107 -11.22 5.48 -21.45
N ALA A 108 -11.91 4.79 -22.37
CA ALA A 108 -12.26 5.33 -23.67
C ALA A 108 -13.20 6.55 -23.58
N GLU A 109 -14.26 6.45 -22.76
CA GLU A 109 -15.23 7.52 -22.57
C GLU A 109 -14.60 8.76 -21.90
N ARG A 110 -13.77 8.55 -20.88
CA ARG A 110 -13.28 9.64 -20.02
C ARG A 110 -12.00 10.28 -20.54
N PHE A 111 -11.11 9.49 -21.12
CA PHE A 111 -9.77 9.93 -21.55
C PHE A 111 -9.54 9.82 -23.05
N GLY A 112 -10.44 9.20 -23.81
CA GLY A 112 -10.29 8.99 -25.25
C GLY A 112 -9.14 8.02 -25.59
N ILE A 113 -8.83 7.08 -24.70
CA ILE A 113 -7.73 6.12 -24.89
C ILE A 113 -8.33 4.73 -25.05
N ASP A 114 -8.05 4.07 -26.16
CA ASP A 114 -8.43 2.68 -26.40
C ASP A 114 -7.35 1.74 -25.83
N ILE A 115 -7.59 1.24 -24.62
CA ILE A 115 -6.70 0.28 -23.97
C ILE A 115 -7.13 -1.15 -24.22
N GLU A 116 -6.15 -2.07 -24.22
CA GLU A 116 -6.38 -3.51 -24.22
C GLU A 116 -5.75 -4.12 -22.96
N PHE A 117 -6.16 -5.37 -22.64
CA PHE A 117 -5.60 -6.11 -21.54
C PHE A 117 -4.91 -7.37 -22.01
N GLY A 118 -3.72 -7.63 -21.46
CA GLY A 118 -3.01 -8.89 -21.64
C GLY A 118 -3.71 -10.06 -20.93
N GLU A 119 -3.06 -11.22 -20.92
CA GLU A 119 -3.54 -12.36 -20.15
C GLU A 119 -3.51 -12.05 -18.65
N GLY A 120 -4.59 -12.47 -17.96
CA GLY A 120 -4.68 -12.29 -16.50
C GLY A 120 -3.79 -13.28 -15.77
N ASN A 121 -2.99 -12.78 -14.84
CA ASN A 121 -2.14 -13.58 -13.96
C ASN A 121 -2.74 -13.59 -12.54
N VAL A 122 -2.60 -14.73 -11.85
CA VAL A 122 -3.01 -14.83 -10.44
C VAL A 122 -2.09 -13.98 -9.58
N VAL A 123 -2.66 -13.18 -8.69
CA VAL A 123 -1.91 -12.44 -7.68
C VAL A 123 -1.52 -13.40 -6.57
N TYR A 124 -0.23 -13.72 -6.49
CA TYR A 124 0.33 -14.52 -5.41
C TYR A 124 0.72 -13.62 -4.24
N MET A 125 0.78 -14.21 -3.05
CA MET A 125 1.31 -13.59 -1.84
C MET A 125 2.36 -14.52 -1.22
N GLU A 126 3.28 -13.98 -0.45
CA GLU A 126 4.33 -14.74 0.21
C GLU A 126 4.11 -14.75 1.72
N THR A 127 4.41 -15.87 2.37
CA THR A 127 4.42 -16.00 3.82
C THR A 127 5.65 -16.76 4.29
N VAL A 128 5.86 -16.82 5.60
CA VAL A 128 6.94 -17.61 6.22
C VAL A 128 6.39 -18.96 6.68
N GLN A 129 7.21 -20.02 6.61
CA GLN A 129 6.82 -21.36 7.05
C GLN A 129 7.21 -21.64 8.50
N GLN A 130 8.21 -20.95 9.02
CA GLN A 130 8.74 -21.13 10.36
C GLN A 130 9.14 -19.79 10.96
N VAL A 131 9.30 -19.78 12.29
CA VAL A 131 9.79 -18.60 12.99
C VAL A 131 11.21 -18.30 12.56
N SER A 132 11.48 -17.06 12.23
CA SER A 132 12.82 -16.56 11.87
C SER A 132 13.10 -15.20 12.49
N GLU A 133 14.38 -14.96 12.76
CA GLU A 133 14.85 -13.66 13.19
C GLU A 133 15.50 -12.92 12.00
N GLY A 134 15.14 -11.67 11.83
CA GLY A 134 15.78 -10.77 10.90
C GLY A 134 16.48 -9.62 11.63
N VAL A 135 17.75 -9.42 11.32
CA VAL A 135 18.55 -8.34 11.91
C VAL A 135 18.87 -7.31 10.85
N GLY A 136 18.56 -6.06 11.14
CA GLY A 136 18.94 -4.93 10.31
C GLY A 136 19.91 -4.03 11.05
N HIS A 137 21.08 -3.85 10.48
CA HIS A 137 22.11 -2.96 10.98
C HIS A 137 22.38 -1.85 9.96
N TYR A 138 22.47 -0.61 10.43
CA TYR A 138 22.76 0.55 9.61
C TYR A 138 23.77 1.46 10.34
N GLU A 139 25.01 1.51 9.84
CA GLU A 139 26.12 2.23 10.45
C GLU A 139 27.03 2.91 9.38
N PRO A 140 26.52 3.81 8.53
CA PRO A 140 27.36 4.68 7.75
C PRO A 140 27.92 5.80 8.65
N LEU A 141 28.93 6.53 8.17
CA LEU A 141 29.57 7.63 8.90
C LEU A 141 28.56 8.51 9.68
N ARG A 142 28.72 8.57 11.02
CA ARG A 142 27.88 9.33 11.95
C ARG A 142 26.43 8.90 12.08
N HIS A 143 26.08 7.69 11.64
CA HIS A 143 24.76 7.10 11.80
C HIS A 143 24.88 5.73 12.46
N TYR A 144 23.91 5.38 13.28
CA TYR A 144 23.83 4.05 13.89
C TYR A 144 22.39 3.67 14.20
N SER A 145 21.98 2.51 13.76
CA SER A 145 20.75 1.87 14.24
C SER A 145 20.79 0.36 14.04
N GLU A 146 20.18 -0.36 14.97
CA GLU A 146 20.04 -1.80 14.90
C GLU A 146 18.62 -2.20 15.28
N VAL A 147 18.03 -3.12 14.51
CA VAL A 147 16.66 -3.60 14.68
C VAL A 147 16.65 -5.12 14.55
N HIS A 148 16.06 -5.81 15.51
CA HIS A 148 15.82 -7.23 15.49
C HIS A 148 14.32 -7.49 15.41
N LEU A 149 13.89 -8.22 14.38
CA LEU A 149 12.50 -8.58 14.14
C LEU A 149 12.35 -10.09 14.19
N VAL A 150 11.34 -10.57 14.88
CA VAL A 150 10.90 -11.97 14.81
C VAL A 150 9.71 -12.05 13.87
N LEU A 151 9.83 -12.91 12.86
CA LEU A 151 8.79 -13.20 11.89
C LEU A 151 8.20 -14.57 12.22
N GLU A 152 6.89 -14.62 12.47
CA GLU A 152 6.15 -15.81 12.86
C GLU A 152 5.01 -16.07 11.88
N PRO A 153 4.82 -17.32 11.41
CA PRO A 153 3.68 -17.64 10.55
C PRO A 153 2.36 -17.54 11.33
N LEU A 154 1.32 -17.06 10.67
CA LEU A 154 -0.05 -17.04 11.16
C LEU A 154 -0.95 -17.93 10.31
N GLU A 155 -2.18 -18.12 10.76
CA GLU A 155 -3.20 -18.81 9.98
C GLU A 155 -3.53 -18.05 8.68
N ARG A 156 -3.93 -18.79 7.66
CA ARG A 156 -4.27 -18.22 6.36
C ARG A 156 -5.43 -17.23 6.47
N GLY A 157 -5.24 -16.04 5.92
CA GLY A 157 -6.20 -14.93 5.96
C GLY A 157 -6.02 -13.97 7.13
N SER A 158 -4.97 -14.18 7.97
CA SER A 158 -4.68 -13.29 9.11
C SER A 158 -4.05 -11.96 8.69
N GLY A 159 -3.53 -11.86 7.46
CA GLY A 159 -2.80 -10.67 7.03
C GLY A 159 -1.45 -10.50 7.74
N VAL A 160 -0.97 -9.27 7.84
CA VAL A 160 0.29 -8.96 8.55
C VAL A 160 -0.02 -8.20 9.82
N ILE A 161 0.50 -8.71 10.94
CA ILE A 161 0.36 -8.09 12.26
C ILE A 161 1.74 -7.58 12.71
N PHE A 162 1.79 -6.34 13.18
CA PHE A 162 3.00 -5.75 13.74
C PHE A 162 2.86 -5.57 15.25
N ASP A 163 3.92 -5.92 16.00
CA ASP A 163 3.93 -5.88 17.46
C ASP A 163 5.33 -5.53 18.00
N THR A 164 5.43 -5.23 19.29
CA THR A 164 6.71 -4.99 19.98
C THR A 164 6.73 -5.70 21.33
N ASP A 165 7.84 -6.35 21.63
CA ASP A 165 8.13 -7.04 22.91
C ASP A 165 9.42 -6.49 23.56
N VAL A 166 9.77 -5.23 23.22
CA VAL A 166 10.99 -4.59 23.72
C VAL A 166 10.66 -3.73 24.94
N SER A 167 11.44 -3.89 26.02
CA SER A 167 11.33 -3.00 27.19
C SER A 167 11.80 -1.58 26.85
N GLU A 168 11.22 -0.58 27.52
CA GLU A 168 11.61 0.82 27.35
C GLU A 168 13.04 1.09 27.86
N ASP A 169 13.58 0.22 28.72
CA ASP A 169 14.96 0.29 29.20
C ASP A 169 16.00 -0.10 28.12
N LEU A 170 15.59 -0.94 27.16
CA LEU A 170 16.46 -1.37 26.05
C LEU A 170 16.36 -0.44 24.84
N LEU A 171 15.17 0.05 24.56
CA LEU A 171 14.94 0.97 23.45
C LEU A 171 13.79 1.92 23.82
N ASP A 172 14.05 3.21 23.77
CA ASP A 172 13.06 4.24 24.05
C ASP A 172 11.77 4.07 23.24
N ARG A 173 10.64 4.33 23.87
CA ARG A 173 9.30 4.14 23.30
C ARG A 173 9.08 4.90 22.00
N ASN A 174 9.71 6.05 21.83
CA ASN A 174 9.57 6.81 20.58
C ASN A 174 10.26 6.09 19.42
N TRP A 175 11.41 5.47 19.67
CA TRP A 175 12.09 4.66 18.68
C TRP A 175 11.29 3.39 18.33
N GLN A 176 10.70 2.72 19.31
CA GLN A 176 9.82 1.58 19.07
C GLN A 176 8.64 1.97 18.17
N ARG A 177 7.94 3.07 18.48
CA ARG A 177 6.84 3.59 17.67
C ARG A 177 7.28 3.94 16.25
N LEU A 178 8.45 4.53 16.11
CA LEU A 178 9.01 4.89 14.80
C LEU A 178 9.30 3.64 13.95
N ILE A 179 9.86 2.59 14.55
CA ILE A 179 10.09 1.31 13.89
C ILE A 179 8.76 0.69 13.42
N LEU A 180 7.75 0.66 14.30
CA LEU A 180 6.41 0.19 13.92
C LEU A 180 5.80 1.03 12.80
N THR A 181 5.98 2.35 12.83
CA THR A 181 5.55 3.22 11.72
C THR A 181 6.24 2.83 10.42
N HIS A 182 7.55 2.56 10.44
CA HIS A 182 8.29 2.13 9.25
C HIS A 182 7.88 0.74 8.75
N LEU A 183 7.42 -0.14 9.63
CA LEU A 183 6.81 -1.42 9.23
C LEU A 183 5.46 -1.22 8.53
N CYS A 184 4.65 -0.26 8.99
CA CYS A 184 3.31 0.00 8.44
C CYS A 184 3.31 0.91 7.20
N GLU A 185 4.35 1.74 6.98
CA GLU A 185 4.34 2.80 5.95
C GLU A 185 4.36 2.29 4.51
N LYS A 186 4.67 1.02 4.32
CA LYS A 186 4.65 0.39 2.99
C LYS A 186 4.30 -1.09 3.06
N LYS A 187 3.81 -1.61 1.95
CA LYS A 187 3.65 -3.05 1.74
C LYS A 187 5.02 -3.69 1.50
N HIS A 188 5.42 -4.60 2.39
CA HIS A 188 6.67 -5.34 2.24
C HIS A 188 6.51 -6.44 1.20
N ARG A 189 7.58 -6.67 0.43
CA ARG A 189 7.63 -7.72 -0.59
C ARG A 189 8.49 -8.88 -0.10
N GLY A 190 8.03 -10.10 -0.38
CA GLY A 190 8.75 -11.32 -0.14
C GLY A 190 10.02 -11.45 -0.99
N VAL A 191 10.72 -12.54 -0.83
CA VAL A 191 12.05 -12.78 -1.43
C VAL A 191 12.07 -13.95 -2.42
N LEU A 192 10.92 -14.63 -2.60
CA LEU A 192 10.80 -15.74 -3.55
C LEU A 192 10.45 -15.25 -4.96
N ILE A 193 9.32 -14.57 -5.08
CA ILE A 193 8.82 -14.02 -6.34
C ILE A 193 8.58 -12.50 -6.27
N GLY A 194 8.87 -11.86 -5.11
CA GLY A 194 8.63 -10.45 -4.88
C GLY A 194 7.16 -10.07 -4.66
N ALA A 195 6.30 -11.04 -4.36
CA ALA A 195 4.91 -10.80 -4.01
C ALA A 195 4.78 -10.10 -2.64
N GLU A 196 3.62 -9.47 -2.37
CA GLU A 196 3.35 -8.91 -1.05
C GLU A 196 3.34 -10.01 0.01
N ILE A 197 3.87 -9.72 1.20
CA ILE A 197 3.83 -10.65 2.33
C ILE A 197 2.44 -10.66 2.98
N THR A 198 2.05 -11.82 3.51
CA THR A 198 0.79 -12.00 4.24
C THR A 198 0.93 -13.09 5.32
N ASP A 199 -0.08 -13.20 6.17
CA ASP A 199 -0.25 -14.29 7.14
C ASP A 199 0.97 -14.52 8.02
N MET A 200 1.51 -13.41 8.54
CA MET A 200 2.62 -13.43 9.48
C MET A 200 2.53 -12.33 10.53
N LYS A 201 3.09 -12.58 11.68
CA LYS A 201 3.34 -11.59 12.73
C LYS A 201 4.79 -11.17 12.67
N ILE A 202 5.05 -9.88 12.70
CA ILE A 202 6.39 -9.30 12.77
C ILE A 202 6.50 -8.55 14.10
N THR A 203 7.29 -9.09 15.00
CA THR A 203 7.48 -8.55 16.34
C THR A 203 8.86 -7.91 16.46
N LEU A 204 8.90 -6.65 16.90
CA LEU A 204 10.13 -6.00 17.31
C LEU A 204 10.63 -6.67 18.61
N ALA A 205 11.72 -7.45 18.53
CA ALA A 205 12.28 -8.20 19.64
C ALA A 205 13.45 -7.47 20.34
N ALA A 206 14.23 -6.69 19.59
CA ALA A 206 15.30 -5.86 20.13
C ALA A 206 15.61 -4.69 19.19
N GLY A 207 16.25 -3.67 19.72
CA GLY A 207 16.74 -2.56 18.93
C GLY A 207 17.81 -1.79 19.71
N ARG A 208 18.65 -1.08 18.97
CA ARG A 208 19.71 -0.28 19.57
C ARG A 208 19.84 1.07 18.86
N ALA A 209 19.89 2.12 19.67
CA ALA A 209 20.17 3.48 19.25
C ALA A 209 21.48 3.96 19.87
N HIS A 210 22.11 4.94 19.27
CA HIS A 210 23.25 5.64 19.84
C HIS A 210 22.89 7.11 20.09
N GLU A 211 23.12 7.59 21.28
CA GLU A 211 22.67 8.95 21.72
C GLU A 211 23.05 10.09 20.78
N LYS A 212 24.20 10.01 20.12
CA LYS A 212 24.74 11.08 19.25
C LYS A 212 24.67 10.77 17.76
N HIS A 213 24.36 9.52 17.38
CA HIS A 213 24.52 9.04 16.01
C HIS A 213 23.26 8.36 15.45
N THR A 214 22.15 8.38 16.18
CA THR A 214 20.89 7.83 15.69
C THR A 214 19.93 8.95 15.29
N GLU A 215 19.52 8.93 14.03
CA GLU A 215 18.48 9.79 13.49
C GLU A 215 17.27 8.94 13.08
N GLY A 216 16.07 9.55 12.97
CA GLY A 216 14.85 8.82 12.63
C GLY A 216 14.93 8.05 11.31
N GLY A 217 15.61 8.58 10.32
CA GLY A 217 15.82 7.94 9.03
C GLY A 217 16.67 6.65 9.08
N ASP A 218 17.49 6.50 10.11
CA ASP A 218 18.37 5.33 10.26
C ASP A 218 17.55 4.08 10.58
N PHE A 219 16.55 4.23 11.45
CA PHE A 219 15.63 3.14 11.77
C PHE A 219 14.80 2.67 10.57
N ARG A 220 14.50 3.54 9.62
CA ARG A 220 13.87 3.11 8.36
C ARG A 220 14.75 2.13 7.61
N GLN A 221 16.06 2.42 7.50
CA GLN A 221 17.02 1.57 6.80
C GLN A 221 17.20 0.23 7.50
N SER A 222 17.44 0.25 8.81
CA SER A 222 17.63 -0.99 9.59
C SER A 222 16.35 -1.83 9.65
N THR A 223 15.17 -1.24 9.78
CA THR A 223 13.89 -1.97 9.76
C THR A 223 13.69 -2.71 8.43
N TYR A 224 13.90 -2.05 7.29
CA TYR A 224 13.74 -2.70 5.99
C TYR A 224 14.75 -3.82 5.75
N ARG A 225 15.98 -3.63 6.24
CA ARG A 225 17.01 -4.70 6.19
C ARG A 225 16.63 -5.88 7.08
N ALA A 226 16.10 -5.64 8.28
CA ALA A 226 15.64 -6.67 9.19
C ALA A 226 14.51 -7.52 8.57
N VAL A 227 13.47 -6.90 8.02
CA VAL A 227 12.40 -7.60 7.32
C VAL A 227 12.97 -8.47 6.21
N ARG A 228 13.80 -7.91 5.33
CA ARG A 228 14.38 -8.65 4.21
C ARG A 228 15.24 -9.82 4.67
N GLN A 229 16.07 -9.63 5.69
CA GLN A 229 16.91 -10.69 6.22
C GLN A 229 16.09 -11.83 6.84
N GLY A 230 15.06 -11.52 7.63
CA GLY A 230 14.16 -12.51 8.22
C GLY A 230 13.46 -13.35 7.15
N LEU A 231 12.93 -12.71 6.09
CA LEU A 231 12.35 -13.40 4.95
C LEU A 231 13.36 -14.30 4.22
N MET A 232 14.61 -13.86 4.05
CA MET A 232 15.66 -14.65 3.40
C MET A 232 16.06 -15.90 4.20
N ARG A 233 15.92 -15.89 5.52
CA ARG A 233 16.18 -17.05 6.38
C ARG A 233 15.11 -18.14 6.29
N ASN A 234 13.94 -17.80 5.73
CA ASN A 234 12.82 -18.72 5.51
C ASN A 234 12.78 -19.32 4.09
N LYS A 235 13.85 -19.20 3.32
CA LYS A 235 13.94 -19.80 1.99
C LYS A 235 13.96 -21.31 2.02
#